data_70cfe41e4e8cce83ebfbbd9255586a24
#
_entry.id   70cfe41e4e8cce83ebfbbd9255586a24
#
_cell.length_a   1.000
_cell.length_b   1.000
_cell.length_c   1.000
_cell.angle_alpha   90.00
_cell.angle_beta   90.00
_cell.angle_gamma   90.00
#
_symmetry.space_group_name_H-M   'P 1'
#
loop_
_entity.id
_entity.type
_entity.pdbx_description
1 polymer ?
#
loop_
_entity_poly.entity_id
_entity_poly.type
_entity_poly.pdbx_seq_one_letter_code
_entity_poly.pdbx_strand_id
1 'polypeptide(L)'
;LKGFVIRHAARTFMDTREPLLRSDWTIYRGGAITLAGTEDVSILDTEFDQVGGNAVFVNNHNRRALVKGCHIHDAGASGVCFVGDPGAVRNPLFEYAEKNDLSRIDRTPGPKTEDYPADSAVEDCLIHGIGRVERQPAGVQISMSRGITVRDTSIYDCARAGINVSEGTWGGHLIERCDVFDTVLETHDHGSFNSWGRDRYWRSDHLDASQKAADEAPELPFVDAVETTVIRNSRWRCDHGWDIDLDDGSSNYEITNNLMLSGGLKLREGFRRHAWNNITVNNGFHPHVWFNNSQDEVFANIFMAAHRGARMPSEIAKGKRVDGNLFFTGIPDTKERFVQFGWDVTSVEADPLFVDPTDGDFRVRKGSPALDIGFVNFP
;
A
#
# COMPACT_ATOMS: atom_id res chain seq x y z
N LEU A 1 -22.33 -12.43 -13.13
CA LEU A 1 -22.64 -11.38 -14.10
C LEU A 1 -21.57 -11.34 -15.17
N LYS A 2 -21.96 -11.27 -16.47
CA LYS A 2 -20.96 -11.24 -17.55
C LYS A 2 -21.42 -10.43 -18.76
N GLY A 3 -20.54 -9.57 -19.29
CA GLY A 3 -20.75 -8.90 -20.58
C GLY A 3 -21.80 -7.78 -20.53
N PHE A 4 -21.95 -7.10 -19.40
CA PHE A 4 -22.89 -5.98 -19.26
C PHE A 4 -22.17 -4.64 -19.40
N VAL A 5 -22.95 -3.62 -19.74
CA VAL A 5 -22.56 -2.21 -19.60
C VAL A 5 -23.47 -1.60 -18.53
N ILE A 6 -22.86 -1.10 -17.45
CA ILE A 6 -23.55 -0.48 -16.31
C ILE A 6 -23.20 1.01 -16.31
N ARG A 7 -24.20 1.85 -16.49
CA ARG A 7 -24.03 3.28 -16.68
C ARG A 7 -24.98 4.11 -15.85
N HIS A 8 -24.52 5.33 -15.55
CA HIS A 8 -25.37 6.39 -14.99
C HIS A 8 -26.07 6.04 -13.67
N ALA A 9 -25.44 5.20 -12.83
CA ALA A 9 -25.90 5.01 -11.46
C ALA A 9 -25.92 6.36 -10.72
N ALA A 10 -26.81 6.49 -9.75
CA ALA A 10 -26.99 7.72 -8.99
C ALA A 10 -25.69 8.13 -8.26
N ARG A 11 -25.49 9.43 -8.08
CA ARG A 11 -24.43 9.96 -7.24
C ARG A 11 -24.69 9.67 -5.77
N THR A 12 -23.65 9.28 -5.05
CA THR A 12 -23.71 9.03 -3.61
C THR A 12 -23.01 10.14 -2.80
N PHE A 13 -22.51 11.17 -3.50
CA PHE A 13 -21.91 12.32 -2.87
C PHE A 13 -22.90 13.03 -1.93
N MET A 14 -22.47 13.29 -0.70
CA MET A 14 -23.30 13.85 0.38
C MET A 14 -24.37 12.91 0.95
N ASP A 15 -24.49 11.68 0.50
CA ASP A 15 -25.30 10.66 1.15
C ASP A 15 -24.70 10.21 2.50
N THR A 16 -25.39 9.36 3.23
CA THR A 16 -24.89 8.82 4.50
C THR A 16 -23.56 8.11 4.30
N ARG A 17 -22.61 8.43 5.15
CA ARG A 17 -21.26 7.86 5.15
C ARG A 17 -20.85 7.46 6.53
N GLU A 18 -19.97 6.48 6.59
CA GLU A 18 -19.30 6.12 7.81
C GLU A 18 -17.79 6.39 7.70
N PRO A 19 -17.12 6.75 8.80
CA PRO A 19 -15.68 6.81 8.82
C PRO A 19 -15.11 5.39 8.69
N LEU A 20 -14.00 5.26 7.98
CA LEU A 20 -13.14 4.10 8.10
C LEU A 20 -12.38 4.16 9.42
N LEU A 21 -11.98 3.02 9.93
CA LEU A 21 -11.29 2.94 11.22
C LEU A 21 -9.99 3.74 11.20
N ARG A 22 -9.78 4.57 12.24
CA ARG A 22 -8.59 5.41 12.38
C ARG A 22 -8.28 6.23 11.13
N SER A 23 -9.28 6.85 10.57
CA SER A 23 -9.12 7.52 9.29
C SER A 23 -9.76 8.90 9.29
N ASP A 24 -9.16 9.80 8.56
CA ASP A 24 -9.75 11.04 8.07
C ASP A 24 -10.65 10.81 6.84
N TRP A 25 -10.88 9.58 6.50
CA TRP A 25 -11.54 9.09 5.32
C TRP A 25 -12.90 8.45 5.64
N THR A 26 -13.90 8.78 4.86
CA THR A 26 -15.26 8.19 4.96
C THR A 26 -15.61 7.46 3.69
N ILE A 27 -16.52 6.49 3.76
CA ILE A 27 -16.99 5.75 2.61
C ILE A 27 -18.50 5.62 2.61
N TYR A 28 -19.11 5.69 1.43
CA TYR A 28 -20.48 5.28 1.23
C TYR A 28 -20.54 3.76 1.06
N ARG A 29 -21.37 3.08 1.88
CA ARG A 29 -21.53 1.61 1.79
C ARG A 29 -22.50 1.25 0.68
N GLY A 30 -22.00 1.11 -0.51
CA GLY A 30 -22.73 0.69 -1.68
C GLY A 30 -22.00 1.07 -2.97
N GLY A 31 -22.50 0.56 -4.06
CA GLY A 31 -21.97 0.80 -5.40
C GLY A 31 -23.04 0.58 -6.45
N ALA A 32 -22.68 0.79 -7.72
CA ALA A 32 -23.56 0.43 -8.82
C ALA A 32 -23.91 -1.07 -8.79
N ILE A 33 -22.98 -1.90 -8.34
CA ILE A 33 -23.23 -3.27 -7.89
C ILE A 33 -22.78 -3.38 -6.43
N THR A 34 -23.64 -3.92 -5.58
CA THR A 34 -23.29 -4.24 -4.19
C THR A 34 -23.45 -5.74 -3.96
N LEU A 35 -22.38 -6.38 -3.43
CA LEU A 35 -22.39 -7.77 -2.98
C LEU A 35 -22.49 -7.77 -1.47
N ALA A 36 -23.43 -8.50 -0.90
CA ALA A 36 -23.63 -8.61 0.54
C ALA A 36 -24.04 -10.03 0.93
N GLY A 37 -23.25 -10.69 1.78
CA GLY A 37 -23.49 -12.05 2.22
C GLY A 37 -23.38 -13.08 1.09
N THR A 38 -22.43 -12.87 0.16
CA THR A 38 -22.30 -13.72 -1.03
C THR A 38 -21.03 -14.55 -1.01
N GLU A 39 -21.07 -15.69 -1.68
CA GLU A 39 -19.91 -16.54 -1.95
C GLU A 39 -19.87 -16.91 -3.44
N ASP A 40 -18.65 -17.03 -3.99
CA ASP A 40 -18.39 -17.48 -5.37
C ASP A 40 -19.06 -16.61 -6.45
N VAL A 41 -19.23 -15.32 -6.20
CA VAL A 41 -19.80 -14.38 -7.18
C VAL A 41 -18.71 -13.88 -8.12
N SER A 42 -19.00 -13.89 -9.42
CA SER A 42 -18.11 -13.35 -10.44
C SER A 42 -18.78 -12.24 -11.25
N ILE A 43 -18.04 -11.14 -11.45
CA ILE A 43 -18.35 -10.03 -12.36
C ILE A 43 -17.28 -10.07 -13.44
N LEU A 44 -17.68 -10.42 -14.66
CA LEU A 44 -16.77 -10.73 -15.75
C LEU A 44 -17.04 -9.86 -16.98
N ASP A 45 -15.99 -9.39 -17.65
CA ASP A 45 -16.07 -8.72 -18.97
C ASP A 45 -17.16 -7.63 -18.98
N THR A 46 -17.27 -6.85 -17.90
CA THR A 46 -18.32 -5.86 -17.67
C THR A 46 -17.72 -4.45 -17.69
N GLU A 47 -18.38 -3.54 -18.38
CA GLU A 47 -18.01 -2.12 -18.40
C GLU A 47 -18.85 -1.35 -17.36
N PHE A 48 -18.18 -0.51 -16.57
CA PHE A 48 -18.79 0.47 -15.67
C PHE A 48 -18.41 1.86 -16.16
N ASP A 49 -19.37 2.58 -16.71
CA ASP A 49 -19.17 3.88 -17.32
C ASP A 49 -20.01 4.95 -16.63
N GLN A 50 -19.37 5.99 -16.12
CA GLN A 50 -20.02 7.14 -15.50
C GLN A 50 -21.00 6.76 -14.37
N VAL A 51 -20.60 5.84 -13.52
CA VAL A 51 -21.36 5.54 -12.29
C VAL A 51 -21.11 6.64 -11.25
N GLY A 52 -22.16 7.09 -10.58
CA GLY A 52 -22.13 8.30 -9.74
C GLY A 52 -21.43 8.14 -8.39
N GLY A 53 -21.11 6.91 -7.96
CA GLY A 53 -20.41 6.56 -6.73
C GLY A 53 -19.37 5.49 -6.97
N ASN A 54 -19.25 4.51 -6.05
CA ASN A 54 -18.40 3.32 -6.25
C ASN A 54 -18.97 2.43 -7.36
N ALA A 55 -18.14 1.82 -8.18
CA ALA A 55 -18.64 0.92 -9.21
C ALA A 55 -19.05 -0.44 -8.62
N VAL A 56 -18.14 -1.12 -7.92
CA VAL A 56 -18.43 -2.39 -7.24
C VAL A 56 -18.13 -2.26 -5.75
N PHE A 57 -19.07 -2.68 -4.91
CA PHE A 57 -18.92 -2.66 -3.46
C PHE A 57 -19.17 -4.04 -2.87
N VAL A 58 -18.13 -4.66 -2.33
CA VAL A 58 -18.17 -5.96 -1.65
C VAL A 58 -18.26 -5.70 -0.15
N ASN A 59 -19.50 -5.84 0.39
CA ASN A 59 -19.87 -5.38 1.72
C ASN A 59 -19.95 -6.51 2.74
N ASN A 60 -19.22 -6.38 3.84
CA ASN A 60 -19.24 -7.32 4.96
C ASN A 60 -18.91 -8.77 4.53
N HIS A 61 -19.60 -9.77 5.06
CA HIS A 61 -19.33 -11.16 4.73
C HIS A 61 -19.46 -11.42 3.22
N ASN A 62 -18.36 -11.66 2.58
CA ASN A 62 -18.28 -12.18 1.20
C ASN A 62 -17.03 -13.07 1.08
N ARG A 63 -17.13 -14.10 0.27
CA ARG A 63 -16.03 -15.03 0.02
C ARG A 63 -15.89 -15.27 -1.48
N ARG A 64 -14.65 -15.23 -1.96
CA ARG A 64 -14.29 -15.58 -3.33
C ARG A 64 -15.04 -14.77 -4.40
N ALA A 65 -15.27 -13.48 -4.11
CA ALA A 65 -15.77 -12.55 -5.12
C ALA A 65 -14.68 -12.27 -6.16
N LEU A 66 -15.02 -12.37 -7.44
CA LEU A 66 -14.10 -12.15 -8.55
C LEU A 66 -14.61 -11.03 -9.46
N VAL A 67 -13.81 -9.99 -9.63
CA VAL A 67 -13.99 -8.95 -10.66
C VAL A 67 -12.89 -9.13 -11.70
N LYS A 68 -13.24 -9.52 -12.92
CA LYS A 68 -12.23 -9.88 -13.93
C LYS A 68 -12.58 -9.42 -15.33
N GLY A 69 -11.56 -8.94 -16.07
CA GLY A 69 -11.71 -8.49 -17.45
C GLY A 69 -12.61 -7.26 -17.56
N CYS A 70 -12.76 -6.50 -16.49
CA CYS A 70 -13.68 -5.37 -16.43
C CYS A 70 -13.01 -4.06 -16.81
N HIS A 71 -13.77 -3.16 -17.45
CA HIS A 71 -13.38 -1.79 -17.70
C HIS A 71 -14.21 -0.88 -16.79
N ILE A 72 -13.56 -0.22 -15.85
CA ILE A 72 -14.21 0.67 -14.87
C ILE A 72 -13.66 2.07 -15.08
N HIS A 73 -14.53 3.01 -15.49
CA HIS A 73 -14.06 4.35 -15.79
C HIS A 73 -15.09 5.44 -15.45
N ASP A 74 -14.56 6.63 -15.24
CA ASP A 74 -15.33 7.84 -14.91
C ASP A 74 -16.29 7.64 -13.73
N ALA A 75 -15.82 6.88 -12.72
CA ALA A 75 -16.58 6.66 -11.50
C ALA A 75 -16.57 7.89 -10.59
N GLY A 76 -17.71 8.19 -9.99
CA GLY A 76 -17.84 9.31 -9.05
C GLY A 76 -17.03 9.13 -7.78
N ALA A 77 -16.83 7.90 -7.34
CA ALA A 77 -16.00 7.53 -6.19
C ALA A 77 -15.01 6.43 -6.59
N SER A 78 -14.93 5.32 -5.85
CA SER A 78 -13.95 4.24 -6.07
C SER A 78 -14.37 3.27 -7.18
N GLY A 79 -13.38 2.56 -7.71
CA GLY A 79 -13.63 1.46 -8.65
C GLY A 79 -14.19 0.23 -7.94
N VAL A 80 -13.36 -0.56 -7.28
CA VAL A 80 -13.78 -1.76 -6.54
C VAL A 80 -13.46 -1.59 -5.05
N CYS A 81 -14.44 -1.83 -4.19
CA CYS A 81 -14.29 -1.73 -2.75
C CYS A 81 -14.53 -3.08 -2.07
N PHE A 82 -13.62 -3.47 -1.18
CA PHE A 82 -13.78 -4.59 -0.26
C PHE A 82 -13.81 -4.01 1.15
N VAL A 83 -14.96 -3.99 1.81
CA VAL A 83 -15.13 -3.30 3.10
C VAL A 83 -15.89 -4.17 4.09
N GLY A 84 -15.20 -4.57 5.15
CA GLY A 84 -15.77 -5.35 6.23
C GLY A 84 -16.58 -4.53 7.23
N ASP A 85 -17.18 -5.20 8.19
CA ASP A 85 -17.88 -4.59 9.30
C ASP A 85 -16.90 -4.19 10.41
N PRO A 86 -16.94 -2.96 10.94
CA PRO A 86 -16.11 -2.56 12.08
C PRO A 86 -16.25 -3.48 13.30
N GLY A 87 -17.40 -4.14 13.47
CA GLY A 87 -17.63 -5.13 14.52
C GLY A 87 -16.78 -6.39 14.39
N ALA A 88 -16.21 -6.64 13.21
CA ALA A 88 -15.24 -7.73 13.00
C ALA A 88 -13.85 -7.40 13.54
N VAL A 89 -13.56 -6.14 13.81
CA VAL A 89 -12.26 -5.67 14.30
C VAL A 89 -12.23 -5.69 15.83
N ARG A 90 -11.15 -6.25 16.40
CA ARG A 90 -10.88 -6.16 17.84
C ARG A 90 -10.36 -4.76 18.18
N ASN A 91 -10.83 -4.17 19.24
CA ASN A 91 -10.44 -2.81 19.68
C ASN A 91 -10.58 -1.74 18.58
N PRO A 92 -11.73 -1.57 17.94
CA PRO A 92 -11.89 -0.57 16.89
C PRO A 92 -11.71 0.84 17.43
N LEU A 93 -11.08 1.71 16.63
CA LEU A 93 -11.03 3.17 16.83
C LEU A 93 -11.54 3.82 15.56
N PHE A 94 -12.30 4.88 15.69
CA PHE A 94 -12.84 5.62 14.55
C PHE A 94 -12.13 6.96 14.34
N GLU A 95 -11.88 7.66 15.45
CA GLU A 95 -11.26 8.97 15.39
C GLU A 95 -9.73 8.86 15.36
N TYR A 96 -9.08 9.64 14.53
CA TYR A 96 -7.62 9.65 14.39
C TYR A 96 -6.90 9.96 15.71
N ALA A 97 -7.46 10.84 16.53
CA ALA A 97 -6.86 11.24 17.81
C ALA A 97 -7.07 10.23 18.96
N GLU A 98 -7.97 9.25 18.80
CA GLU A 98 -8.24 8.26 19.84
C GLU A 98 -7.11 7.27 19.98
N LYS A 99 -6.95 6.74 21.19
CA LYS A 99 -6.03 5.65 21.52
C LYS A 99 -6.68 4.62 22.43
N ASN A 100 -6.31 3.38 22.23
CA ASN A 100 -6.63 2.33 23.17
C ASN A 100 -5.73 2.40 24.41
N ASP A 101 -6.30 2.07 25.56
CA ASP A 101 -5.53 1.78 26.77
C ASP A 101 -4.88 0.39 26.61
N LEU A 102 -3.55 0.34 26.59
CA LEU A 102 -2.77 -0.89 26.40
C LEU A 102 -3.14 -2.00 27.38
N SER A 103 -3.58 -1.64 28.60
CA SER A 103 -3.99 -2.60 29.62
C SER A 103 -5.33 -3.29 29.31
N ARG A 104 -6.12 -2.75 28.38
CA ARG A 104 -7.46 -3.21 28.01
C ARG A 104 -7.56 -3.78 26.59
N ILE A 105 -6.50 -3.74 25.83
CA ILE A 105 -6.50 -4.25 24.45
C ILE A 105 -6.74 -5.76 24.46
N ASP A 106 -7.71 -6.21 23.66
CA ASP A 106 -7.84 -7.62 23.30
C ASP A 106 -6.68 -7.98 22.34
N ARG A 107 -5.73 -8.75 22.85
CA ARG A 107 -4.51 -9.16 22.13
C ARG A 107 -4.68 -10.44 21.30
N THR A 108 -5.89 -10.94 21.15
CA THR A 108 -6.16 -12.09 20.29
C THR A 108 -5.91 -11.69 18.84
N PRO A 109 -5.04 -12.40 18.09
CA PRO A 109 -4.80 -12.08 16.68
C PRO A 109 -6.02 -12.35 15.79
N GLY A 110 -6.18 -11.50 14.77
CA GLY A 110 -7.18 -11.69 13.73
C GLY A 110 -8.58 -11.17 14.07
N PRO A 111 -9.54 -11.45 13.19
CA PRO A 111 -10.89 -10.92 13.30
C PRO A 111 -11.67 -11.48 14.49
N LYS A 112 -12.68 -10.73 14.92
CA LYS A 112 -13.61 -11.14 15.97
C LYS A 112 -14.81 -11.91 15.42
N THR A 113 -15.23 -11.58 14.21
CA THR A 113 -16.35 -12.23 13.50
C THR A 113 -15.96 -12.51 12.06
N GLU A 114 -16.85 -13.14 11.28
CA GLU A 114 -16.64 -13.43 9.85
C GLU A 114 -17.25 -12.35 8.92
N ASP A 115 -17.65 -11.19 9.45
CA ASP A 115 -18.34 -10.14 8.71
C ASP A 115 -17.36 -9.23 7.93
N TYR A 116 -16.57 -9.83 7.05
CA TYR A 116 -15.60 -9.14 6.20
C TYR A 116 -15.39 -9.86 4.86
N PRO A 117 -14.98 -9.15 3.80
CA PRO A 117 -14.60 -9.78 2.54
C PRO A 117 -13.28 -10.56 2.67
N ALA A 118 -13.26 -11.78 2.15
CA ALA A 118 -12.02 -12.56 2.10
C ALA A 118 -11.86 -13.34 0.81
N ASP A 119 -10.59 -13.70 0.50
CA ASP A 119 -10.18 -14.59 -0.58
C ASP A 119 -10.75 -14.18 -1.95
N SER A 120 -10.81 -12.86 -2.18
CA SER A 120 -11.46 -12.25 -3.34
C SER A 120 -10.44 -11.56 -4.24
N ALA A 121 -10.82 -11.28 -5.50
CA ALA A 121 -9.86 -10.79 -6.46
C ALA A 121 -10.40 -9.73 -7.44
N VAL A 122 -9.48 -8.84 -7.86
CA VAL A 122 -9.59 -7.97 -9.05
C VAL A 122 -8.47 -8.40 -10.01
N GLU A 123 -8.83 -8.88 -11.19
CA GLU A 123 -7.90 -9.45 -12.16
C GLU A 123 -8.14 -8.93 -13.57
N ASP A 124 -7.06 -8.68 -14.31
CA ASP A 124 -7.14 -8.36 -15.74
C ASP A 124 -8.13 -7.21 -16.03
N CYS A 125 -8.10 -6.16 -15.19
CA CYS A 125 -9.01 -5.03 -15.27
C CYS A 125 -8.29 -3.76 -15.76
N LEU A 126 -9.07 -2.87 -16.37
CA LEU A 126 -8.67 -1.51 -16.68
C LEU A 126 -9.51 -0.55 -15.83
N ILE A 127 -8.87 0.21 -14.95
CA ILE A 127 -9.56 1.09 -14.00
C ILE A 127 -8.99 2.50 -14.13
N HIS A 128 -9.82 3.49 -14.51
CA HIS A 128 -9.34 4.86 -14.64
C HIS A 128 -10.47 5.90 -14.48
N GLY A 129 -10.09 7.18 -14.41
CA GLY A 129 -11.08 8.23 -14.24
C GLY A 129 -11.80 8.15 -12.88
N ILE A 130 -11.07 7.80 -11.83
CA ILE A 130 -11.61 7.50 -10.51
C ILE A 130 -11.66 8.77 -9.65
N GLY A 131 -12.79 8.98 -8.96
CA GLY A 131 -12.95 10.14 -8.08
C GLY A 131 -13.46 11.39 -8.80
N ARG A 132 -14.30 11.23 -9.82
CA ARG A 132 -14.86 12.38 -10.56
C ARG A 132 -15.72 13.32 -9.71
N VAL A 133 -16.23 12.83 -8.59
CA VAL A 133 -17.10 13.59 -7.66
C VAL A 133 -16.49 13.62 -6.26
N GLU A 134 -16.16 12.47 -5.70
CA GLU A 134 -15.49 12.32 -4.41
C GLU A 134 -13.97 12.28 -4.61
N ARG A 135 -13.23 13.06 -3.82
CA ARG A 135 -11.78 13.25 -4.06
C ARG A 135 -10.88 12.34 -3.22
N GLN A 136 -11.46 11.52 -2.38
CA GLN A 136 -10.71 10.58 -1.53
C GLN A 136 -10.94 9.09 -1.85
N PRO A 137 -11.13 8.67 -3.10
CA PRO A 137 -11.34 7.28 -3.47
C PRO A 137 -10.03 6.58 -3.85
N ALA A 138 -10.16 5.31 -4.17
CA ALA A 138 -9.13 4.52 -4.80
C ALA A 138 -9.66 3.73 -5.99
N GLY A 139 -8.79 3.38 -6.93
CA GLY A 139 -9.14 2.40 -7.97
C GLY A 139 -9.58 1.09 -7.35
N VAL A 140 -8.79 0.57 -6.38
CA VAL A 140 -9.19 -0.55 -5.52
C VAL A 140 -9.02 -0.16 -4.05
N GLN A 141 -10.11 -0.20 -3.29
CA GLN A 141 -10.16 0.09 -1.86
C GLN A 141 -10.31 -1.21 -1.08
N ILE A 142 -9.41 -1.45 -0.13
CA ILE A 142 -9.38 -2.61 0.76
C ILE A 142 -9.40 -2.12 2.20
N SER A 143 -10.42 -2.51 2.96
CA SER A 143 -10.64 -2.06 4.33
C SER A 143 -11.29 -3.17 5.15
N MET A 144 -10.72 -3.52 6.31
CA MET A 144 -11.25 -4.60 7.13
C MET A 144 -11.53 -5.86 6.31
N SER A 145 -10.50 -6.36 5.61
CA SER A 145 -10.59 -7.48 4.67
C SER A 145 -9.36 -8.37 4.76
N ARG A 146 -9.43 -9.58 4.20
CA ARG A 146 -8.34 -10.54 4.24
C ARG A 146 -8.14 -11.21 2.89
N GLY A 147 -6.89 -11.46 2.49
CA GLY A 147 -6.57 -12.27 1.32
C GLY A 147 -7.13 -11.71 0.01
N ILE A 148 -7.08 -10.39 -0.18
CA ILE A 148 -7.53 -9.76 -1.43
C ILE A 148 -6.38 -9.75 -2.43
N THR A 149 -6.64 -10.25 -3.65
CA THR A 149 -5.70 -10.23 -4.76
C THR A 149 -6.06 -9.12 -5.75
N VAL A 150 -5.07 -8.29 -6.11
CA VAL A 150 -5.15 -7.38 -7.25
C VAL A 150 -4.01 -7.72 -8.19
N ARG A 151 -4.33 -8.18 -9.39
CA ARG A 151 -3.29 -8.60 -10.33
C ARG A 151 -3.63 -8.35 -11.79
N ASP A 152 -2.58 -8.26 -12.61
CA ASP A 152 -2.71 -8.07 -14.07
C ASP A 152 -3.62 -6.89 -14.42
N THR A 153 -3.58 -5.81 -13.61
CA THR A 153 -4.56 -4.71 -13.65
C THR A 153 -3.83 -3.39 -13.85
N SER A 154 -4.33 -2.57 -14.77
CA SER A 154 -3.86 -1.20 -14.98
C SER A 154 -4.80 -0.21 -14.30
N ILE A 155 -4.23 0.71 -13.50
CA ILE A 155 -5.00 1.71 -12.73
C ILE A 155 -4.34 3.08 -12.94
N TYR A 156 -5.11 4.06 -13.43
CA TYR A 156 -4.59 5.41 -13.65
C TYR A 156 -5.68 6.46 -13.62
N ASP A 157 -5.30 7.74 -13.71
CA ASP A 157 -6.21 8.89 -13.66
C ASP A 157 -7.10 8.82 -12.41
N CYS A 158 -6.44 8.79 -11.24
CA CYS A 158 -7.11 8.72 -9.95
C CYS A 158 -6.93 10.02 -9.17
N ALA A 159 -8.02 10.56 -8.63
CA ALA A 159 -7.97 11.77 -7.80
C ALA A 159 -7.07 11.57 -6.57
N ARG A 160 -7.03 10.36 -6.00
CA ARG A 160 -6.17 9.98 -4.88
C ARG A 160 -5.37 8.69 -5.21
N ALA A 161 -5.54 7.61 -4.49
CA ALA A 161 -4.74 6.41 -4.64
C ALA A 161 -5.21 5.52 -5.81
N GLY A 162 -4.29 4.79 -6.41
CA GLY A 162 -4.64 3.69 -7.31
C GLY A 162 -5.14 2.48 -6.51
N ILE A 163 -4.35 2.01 -5.54
CA ILE A 163 -4.72 0.92 -4.63
C ILE A 163 -4.52 1.42 -3.20
N ASN A 164 -5.51 1.20 -2.34
CA ASN A 164 -5.45 1.60 -0.95
C ASN A 164 -5.84 0.47 0.00
N VAL A 165 -5.00 0.24 1.03
CA VAL A 165 -5.28 -0.68 2.14
C VAL A 165 -5.44 0.12 3.42
N SER A 166 -6.68 0.26 3.88
CA SER A 166 -6.98 0.97 5.13
C SER A 166 -6.85 0.05 6.34
N GLU A 167 -6.39 0.61 7.45
CA GLU A 167 -6.29 0.02 8.79
C GLU A 167 -5.34 -1.18 8.93
N GLY A 168 -4.81 -1.73 7.85
CA GLY A 168 -3.87 -2.85 7.87
C GLY A 168 -4.44 -4.17 8.38
N THR A 169 -5.75 -4.34 8.41
CA THR A 169 -6.43 -5.57 8.82
C THR A 169 -6.58 -6.51 7.62
N TRP A 170 -6.39 -7.68 7.74
CA TRP A 170 -5.78 -8.72 8.49
C TRP A 170 -4.63 -9.26 7.66
N GLY A 171 -4.38 -8.61 6.51
CA GLY A 171 -3.29 -8.91 5.61
C GLY A 171 -3.60 -10.05 4.64
N GLY A 172 -2.54 -10.75 4.21
CA GLY A 172 -2.63 -11.78 3.18
C GLY A 172 -2.96 -11.26 1.79
N HIS A 173 -2.91 -9.93 1.59
CA HIS A 173 -3.18 -9.34 0.28
C HIS A 173 -2.02 -9.61 -0.68
N LEU A 174 -2.36 -9.80 -1.95
CA LEU A 174 -1.40 -9.95 -3.03
C LEU A 174 -1.66 -8.89 -4.11
N ILE A 175 -0.70 -8.00 -4.31
CA ILE A 175 -0.70 -7.02 -5.39
C ILE A 175 0.45 -7.39 -6.33
N GLU A 176 0.14 -7.85 -7.52
CA GLU A 176 1.17 -8.31 -8.45
C GLU A 176 0.85 -8.03 -9.92
N ARG A 177 1.89 -7.75 -10.70
CA ARG A 177 1.79 -7.46 -12.13
C ARG A 177 0.76 -6.37 -12.45
N CYS A 178 0.78 -5.33 -11.63
CA CYS A 178 -0.05 -4.14 -11.83
C CYS A 178 0.78 -3.02 -12.45
N ASP A 179 0.09 -2.16 -13.20
CA ASP A 179 0.63 -0.91 -13.72
C ASP A 179 -0.21 0.25 -13.15
N VAL A 180 0.36 1.01 -12.21
CA VAL A 180 -0.38 2.03 -11.47
C VAL A 180 0.32 3.38 -11.59
N PHE A 181 -0.33 4.34 -12.23
CA PHE A 181 0.26 5.63 -12.57
C PHE A 181 -0.79 6.75 -12.63
N ASP A 182 -0.35 8.00 -12.78
CA ASP A 182 -1.21 9.18 -12.81
C ASP A 182 -2.24 9.17 -11.66
N THR A 183 -1.70 9.10 -10.46
CA THR A 183 -2.48 9.06 -9.21
C THR A 183 -2.17 10.28 -8.36
N VAL A 184 -2.96 10.51 -7.30
CA VAL A 184 -2.83 11.67 -6.40
C VAL A 184 -2.97 12.99 -7.16
N LEU A 185 -3.86 13.02 -8.16
CA LEU A 185 -3.99 14.18 -9.05
C LEU A 185 -4.63 15.39 -8.36
N GLU A 186 -5.43 15.16 -7.31
CA GLU A 186 -6.21 16.21 -6.66
C GLU A 186 -6.05 16.25 -5.13
N THR A 187 -5.23 15.35 -4.57
CA THR A 187 -4.90 15.32 -3.15
C THR A 187 -3.40 15.45 -2.94
N HIS A 188 -2.95 15.38 -1.68
CA HIS A 188 -1.55 15.34 -1.31
C HIS A 188 -1.32 14.20 -0.32
N ASP A 189 -0.05 13.91 -0.01
CA ASP A 189 0.35 13.03 1.08
C ASP A 189 -0.13 11.57 0.93
N HIS A 190 -0.13 11.03 -0.29
CA HIS A 190 -0.50 9.65 -0.59
C HIS A 190 0.35 9.13 -1.74
N GLY A 191 0.11 7.88 -2.12
CA GLY A 191 0.83 7.21 -3.19
C GLY A 191 -0.05 6.49 -4.20
N SER A 192 0.57 6.00 -5.27
CA SER A 192 -0.08 5.08 -6.21
C SER A 192 -0.58 3.84 -5.50
N PHE A 193 0.27 3.21 -4.67
CA PHE A 193 -0.17 2.35 -3.58
C PHE A 193 -0.10 3.14 -2.28
N ASN A 194 -1.15 3.08 -1.49
CA ASN A 194 -1.19 3.70 -0.18
C ASN A 194 -1.74 2.72 0.86
N SER A 195 -1.15 2.72 2.05
CA SER A 195 -1.73 2.01 3.18
C SER A 195 -1.47 2.76 4.47
N TRP A 196 -2.35 2.54 5.46
CA TRP A 196 -2.06 2.87 6.85
C TRP A 196 -2.40 1.67 7.73
N GLY A 197 -1.66 1.52 8.82
CA GLY A 197 -1.90 0.49 9.80
C GLY A 197 -2.83 0.95 10.90
N ARG A 198 -2.94 0.10 11.92
CA ARG A 198 -3.69 0.40 13.13
C ARG A 198 -2.73 0.88 14.22
N ASP A 199 -2.28 2.13 14.12
CA ASP A 199 -1.43 2.75 15.15
C ASP A 199 -2.23 3.12 16.43
N ARG A 200 -3.06 2.20 16.89
CA ARG A 200 -4.01 2.38 17.98
C ARG A 200 -3.37 2.66 19.35
N TYR A 201 -2.08 2.59 19.47
CA TYR A 201 -1.34 2.73 20.70
C TYR A 201 -0.10 3.62 20.60
N TRP A 202 0.26 4.11 19.43
CA TRP A 202 1.32 5.10 19.25
C TRP A 202 0.84 6.33 18.49
N ARG A 203 1.64 7.38 18.56
CA ARG A 203 1.40 8.63 17.82
C ARG A 203 2.71 9.14 17.27
N SER A 204 2.69 9.60 16.03
CA SER A 204 3.87 10.12 15.35
C SER A 204 4.42 11.42 15.97
N ASP A 205 3.65 12.13 16.76
CA ASP A 205 4.03 13.32 17.48
C ASP A 205 4.60 13.04 18.90
N HIS A 206 4.58 11.78 19.34
CA HIS A 206 5.06 11.33 20.64
C HIS A 206 5.98 10.11 20.52
N LEU A 207 7.13 10.28 19.80
CA LEU A 207 8.03 9.19 19.44
C LEU A 207 8.51 8.35 20.60
N ASP A 208 8.97 8.98 21.70
CA ASP A 208 9.49 8.24 22.85
C ASP A 208 8.43 7.37 23.52
N ALA A 209 7.21 7.90 23.66
CA ALA A 209 6.10 7.14 24.23
C ALA A 209 5.66 6.00 23.31
N SER A 210 5.71 6.22 22.01
CA SER A 210 5.39 5.23 21.00
C SER A 210 6.45 4.13 20.92
N GLN A 211 7.74 4.49 20.96
CA GLN A 211 8.83 3.52 21.03
C GLN A 211 8.71 2.67 22.31
N LYS A 212 8.44 3.29 23.44
CA LYS A 212 8.23 2.56 24.69
C LYS A 212 7.07 1.56 24.60
N ALA A 213 5.94 1.97 24.02
CA ALA A 213 4.80 1.08 23.82
C ALA A 213 5.15 -0.10 22.90
N ALA A 214 5.89 0.16 21.82
CA ALA A 214 6.35 -0.86 20.89
C ALA A 214 7.36 -1.84 21.55
N ASP A 215 8.20 -1.36 22.45
CA ASP A 215 9.16 -2.18 23.19
C ASP A 215 8.46 -3.08 24.25
N GLU A 216 7.43 -2.53 24.93
CA GLU A 216 6.69 -3.25 25.96
C GLU A 216 5.72 -4.31 25.37
N ALA A 217 5.26 -4.14 24.14
CA ALA A 217 4.27 -5.00 23.51
C ALA A 217 4.54 -5.19 21.99
N PRO A 218 5.64 -5.83 21.63
CA PRO A 218 6.07 -5.96 20.24
C PRO A 218 5.13 -6.81 19.35
N GLU A 219 4.21 -7.54 19.96
CA GLU A 219 3.20 -8.34 19.24
C GLU A 219 2.01 -7.51 18.74
N LEU A 220 1.77 -6.33 19.30
CA LEU A 220 0.57 -5.53 19.01
C LEU A 220 0.36 -5.19 17.54
N PRO A 221 1.40 -4.86 16.73
CA PRO A 221 1.22 -4.63 15.30
C PRO A 221 0.60 -5.84 14.57
N PHE A 222 0.88 -7.05 15.05
CA PHE A 222 0.47 -8.30 14.44
C PHE A 222 -0.86 -8.86 14.96
N VAL A 223 -1.50 -8.17 15.89
CA VAL A 223 -2.88 -8.47 16.29
C VAL A 223 -3.85 -8.21 15.14
N ASP A 224 -3.62 -7.16 14.37
CA ASP A 224 -4.38 -6.86 13.15
C ASP A 224 -3.65 -7.36 11.89
N ALA A 225 -2.40 -6.99 11.65
CA ALA A 225 -1.62 -7.39 10.48
C ALA A 225 -1.11 -8.85 10.60
N VAL A 226 -2.03 -9.81 10.66
CA VAL A 226 -1.74 -11.22 10.97
C VAL A 226 -0.98 -11.91 9.85
N GLU A 227 -1.39 -11.67 8.60
CA GLU A 227 -0.80 -12.28 7.40
C GLU A 227 -0.02 -11.23 6.59
N THR A 228 1.04 -11.69 5.94
CA THR A 228 1.89 -10.79 5.16
C THR A 228 1.18 -10.31 3.89
N THR A 229 1.18 -8.99 3.68
CA THR A 229 0.77 -8.40 2.41
C THR A 229 1.96 -8.32 1.46
N VAL A 230 1.79 -8.80 0.23
CA VAL A 230 2.84 -8.88 -0.79
C VAL A 230 2.56 -7.91 -1.94
N ILE A 231 3.55 -7.04 -2.24
CA ILE A 231 3.53 -6.14 -3.39
C ILE A 231 4.70 -6.51 -4.28
N ARG A 232 4.44 -7.01 -5.49
CA ARG A 232 5.53 -7.51 -6.33
C ARG A 232 5.28 -7.40 -7.84
N ASN A 233 6.38 -7.43 -8.60
CA ASN A 233 6.38 -7.50 -10.06
C ASN A 233 5.49 -6.44 -10.71
N SER A 234 5.47 -5.24 -10.16
CA SER A 234 4.55 -4.18 -10.55
C SER A 234 5.32 -2.90 -10.90
N ARG A 235 4.71 -2.07 -11.74
CA ARG A 235 5.22 -0.75 -12.12
C ARG A 235 4.38 0.33 -11.46
N TRP A 236 5.07 1.31 -10.87
CA TRP A 236 4.44 2.38 -10.09
C TRP A 236 4.95 3.74 -10.56
N ARG A 237 4.05 4.70 -10.68
CA ARG A 237 4.42 6.09 -10.93
C ARG A 237 3.45 7.05 -10.27
N CYS A 238 3.94 7.83 -9.32
CA CYS A 238 3.22 8.92 -8.69
C CYS A 238 4.05 10.20 -8.76
N ASP A 239 3.63 11.13 -9.61
CA ASP A 239 4.34 12.41 -9.79
C ASP A 239 4.00 13.42 -8.68
N HIS A 240 2.98 13.16 -7.87
CA HIS A 240 2.47 14.05 -6.83
C HIS A 240 2.63 13.54 -5.39
N GLY A 241 3.14 12.33 -5.22
CA GLY A 241 3.33 11.66 -3.93
C GLY A 241 4.34 10.54 -4.03
N TRP A 242 4.10 9.43 -3.36
CA TRP A 242 4.97 8.25 -3.38
C TRP A 242 4.45 7.19 -4.35
N ASP A 243 5.37 6.39 -4.89
CA ASP A 243 4.96 5.22 -5.69
C ASP A 243 4.33 4.15 -4.80
N ILE A 244 5.02 3.82 -3.69
CA ILE A 244 4.50 2.94 -2.64
C ILE A 244 4.63 3.67 -1.30
N ASP A 245 3.49 3.93 -0.68
CA ASP A 245 3.38 4.61 0.61
C ASP A 245 2.83 3.67 1.69
N LEU A 246 3.71 3.23 2.58
CA LEU A 246 3.32 2.54 3.80
C LEU A 246 3.29 3.54 4.95
N ASP A 247 2.12 4.11 5.20
CA ASP A 247 1.89 5.16 6.18
C ASP A 247 1.42 4.59 7.53
N ASP A 248 1.27 5.44 8.52
CA ASP A 248 0.73 5.27 9.89
C ASP A 248 0.60 3.82 10.39
N GLY A 249 1.72 3.19 10.77
CA GLY A 249 1.72 1.88 11.41
C GLY A 249 1.57 0.68 10.46
N SER A 250 1.61 0.89 9.15
CA SER A 250 1.56 -0.21 8.17
C SER A 250 2.60 -1.28 8.46
N SER A 251 2.17 -2.49 8.74
CA SER A 251 3.02 -3.58 9.21
C SER A 251 2.79 -4.88 8.45
N ASN A 252 3.83 -5.73 8.44
CA ASN A 252 3.81 -7.06 7.84
C ASN A 252 3.67 -7.04 6.32
N TYR A 253 4.67 -6.44 5.65
CA TYR A 253 4.72 -6.31 4.19
C TYR A 253 5.97 -6.93 3.59
N GLU A 254 5.83 -7.50 2.41
CA GLU A 254 6.89 -7.85 1.48
C GLU A 254 6.76 -7.03 0.19
N ILE A 255 7.82 -6.31 -0.19
CA ILE A 255 7.85 -5.42 -1.35
C ILE A 255 9.04 -5.83 -2.21
N THR A 256 8.79 -6.50 -3.33
CA THR A 256 9.88 -7.08 -4.13
C THR A 256 9.61 -7.03 -5.63
N ASN A 257 10.68 -6.90 -6.41
CA ASN A 257 10.59 -6.88 -7.88
C ASN A 257 9.69 -5.77 -8.41
N ASN A 258 9.71 -4.58 -7.81
CA ASN A 258 8.91 -3.46 -8.29
C ASN A 258 9.80 -2.42 -8.98
N LEU A 259 9.26 -1.81 -10.02
CA LEU A 259 9.82 -0.64 -10.67
C LEU A 259 9.06 0.61 -10.23
N MET A 260 9.71 1.47 -9.45
CA MET A 260 9.16 2.71 -8.91
C MET A 260 9.76 3.90 -9.66
N LEU A 261 8.97 4.54 -10.51
CA LEU A 261 9.48 5.50 -11.51
C LEU A 261 9.61 6.92 -10.98
N SER A 262 8.75 7.37 -10.05
CA SER A 262 8.70 8.78 -9.69
C SER A 262 8.68 9.04 -8.19
N GLY A 263 7.78 8.44 -7.45
CA GLY A 263 7.53 8.74 -6.04
C GLY A 263 8.45 8.02 -5.06
N GLY A 264 9.06 6.89 -5.45
CA GLY A 264 9.90 6.06 -4.58
C GLY A 264 9.12 5.29 -3.52
N LEU A 265 9.84 4.83 -2.49
CA LEU A 265 9.30 3.98 -1.41
C LEU A 265 9.28 4.74 -0.08
N LYS A 266 8.11 4.95 0.51
CA LYS A 266 7.98 5.46 1.87
C LYS A 266 7.62 4.34 2.83
N LEU A 267 8.37 4.23 3.92
CA LEU A 267 8.05 3.38 5.07
C LEU A 267 7.97 4.28 6.30
N ARG A 268 6.77 4.58 6.76
CA ARG A 268 6.54 5.32 7.99
C ARG A 268 6.50 4.35 9.18
N GLU A 269 6.22 4.80 10.39
CA GLU A 269 6.19 3.93 11.56
C GLU A 269 5.42 2.64 11.31
N GLY A 270 6.01 1.51 11.67
CA GLY A 270 5.45 0.18 11.46
C GLY A 270 6.49 -0.90 11.69
N PHE A 271 6.13 -2.15 11.40
CA PHE A 271 6.93 -3.30 11.76
C PHE A 271 6.97 -4.35 10.66
N ARG A 272 8.11 -5.04 10.53
CA ARG A 272 8.33 -6.17 9.63
C ARG A 272 7.94 -5.84 8.18
N ARG A 273 8.58 -4.80 7.63
CA ARG A 273 8.45 -4.43 6.22
C ARG A 273 9.75 -4.77 5.53
N HIS A 274 9.68 -5.74 4.64
CA HIS A 274 10.84 -6.23 3.90
C HIS A 274 10.76 -5.73 2.46
N ALA A 275 11.73 -4.91 2.05
CA ALA A 275 11.84 -4.37 0.70
C ALA A 275 13.15 -4.80 0.07
N TRP A 276 13.08 -5.65 -0.95
CA TRP A 276 14.28 -6.11 -1.66
C TRP A 276 14.03 -6.28 -3.15
N ASN A 277 15.11 -6.23 -3.90
CA ASN A 277 15.10 -6.44 -5.36
C ASN A 277 14.16 -5.47 -6.09
N ASN A 278 14.08 -4.21 -5.63
CA ASN A 278 13.31 -3.17 -6.28
C ASN A 278 14.25 -2.17 -6.98
N ILE A 279 13.70 -1.42 -7.92
CA ILE A 279 14.37 -0.30 -8.58
C ILE A 279 13.57 0.97 -8.29
N THR A 280 14.22 2.03 -7.80
CA THR A 280 13.63 3.36 -7.67
C THR A 280 14.38 4.34 -8.58
N VAL A 281 13.65 5.12 -9.38
CA VAL A 281 14.28 5.95 -10.44
C VAL A 281 14.42 7.42 -10.01
N ASN A 282 13.35 8.19 -9.98
CA ASN A 282 13.42 9.63 -9.72
C ASN A 282 13.38 10.01 -8.23
N ASN A 283 13.03 9.08 -7.38
CA ASN A 283 13.02 9.26 -5.93
C ASN A 283 13.55 7.98 -5.26
N GLY A 284 13.98 8.09 -4.01
CA GLY A 284 14.63 6.99 -3.30
C GLY A 284 13.75 6.37 -2.22
N PHE A 285 14.40 5.94 -1.15
CA PHE A 285 13.77 5.41 0.03
C PHE A 285 13.52 6.51 1.06
N HIS A 286 12.32 6.53 1.64
CA HIS A 286 11.87 7.51 2.61
C HIS A 286 11.49 6.82 3.94
N PRO A 287 12.45 6.61 4.86
CA PRO A 287 12.16 6.16 6.22
C PRO A 287 11.59 7.32 7.02
N HIS A 288 10.40 7.16 7.57
CA HIS A 288 9.75 8.15 8.42
C HIS A 288 9.42 7.56 9.78
N VAL A 289 9.81 8.22 10.88
CA VAL A 289 9.38 7.83 12.24
C VAL A 289 9.69 6.35 12.54
N TRP A 290 10.91 5.89 12.31
CA TRP A 290 11.25 4.48 12.48
C TRP A 290 11.47 4.09 13.95
N PHE A 291 10.99 2.91 14.32
CA PHE A 291 11.27 2.30 15.61
C PHE A 291 12.52 1.41 15.58
N ASN A 292 13.28 1.39 16.70
CA ASN A 292 14.50 0.61 16.79
C ASN A 292 14.26 -0.90 16.64
N ASN A 293 13.11 -1.38 17.11
CA ASN A 293 12.70 -2.78 17.06
C ASN A 293 11.74 -3.10 15.91
N SER A 294 11.68 -2.26 14.88
CA SER A 294 10.73 -2.40 13.75
C SER A 294 10.89 -3.70 12.96
N GLN A 295 12.07 -4.33 12.99
CA GLN A 295 12.42 -5.52 12.22
C GLN A 295 12.33 -5.31 10.69
N ASP A 296 12.42 -4.06 10.24
CA ASP A 296 12.39 -3.73 8.82
C ASP A 296 13.70 -4.12 8.14
N GLU A 297 13.61 -4.58 6.89
CA GLU A 297 14.75 -4.92 6.05
C GLU A 297 14.65 -4.24 4.69
N VAL A 298 15.73 -3.55 4.28
CA VAL A 298 15.84 -2.89 2.98
C VAL A 298 17.17 -3.27 2.37
N PHE A 299 17.20 -4.18 1.40
CA PHE A 299 18.44 -4.73 0.85
C PHE A 299 18.30 -5.17 -0.61
N ALA A 300 19.41 -5.31 -1.30
CA ALA A 300 19.47 -5.73 -2.72
C ALA A 300 18.57 -4.88 -3.65
N ASN A 301 18.36 -3.59 -3.34
CA ASN A 301 17.63 -2.66 -4.19
C ASN A 301 18.60 -1.80 -5.00
N ILE A 302 18.13 -1.25 -6.11
CA ILE A 302 18.82 -0.23 -6.89
C ILE A 302 18.13 1.12 -6.65
N PHE A 303 18.85 2.06 -6.04
CA PHE A 303 18.36 3.40 -5.75
C PHE A 303 19.05 4.42 -6.67
N MET A 304 18.26 5.09 -7.54
CA MET A 304 18.78 6.16 -8.39
C MET A 304 18.64 7.54 -7.74
N ALA A 305 18.18 7.59 -6.50
CA ALA A 305 18.16 8.79 -5.66
C ALA A 305 18.53 8.44 -4.21
N ALA A 306 19.01 9.43 -3.47
CA ALA A 306 19.38 9.25 -2.07
C ALA A 306 18.18 8.99 -1.18
N HIS A 307 18.39 8.31 -0.06
CA HIS A 307 17.39 8.19 1.00
C HIS A 307 17.03 9.56 1.58
N ARG A 308 15.77 9.70 1.99
CA ARG A 308 15.24 10.93 2.61
C ARG A 308 14.49 10.61 3.88
N GLY A 309 15.16 10.65 5.02
CA GLY A 309 14.54 10.46 6.33
C GLY A 309 13.68 11.67 6.73
N ALA A 310 12.55 11.40 7.39
CA ALA A 310 11.73 12.45 8.00
C ALA A 310 11.32 12.05 9.43
N ARG A 311 11.42 13.01 10.36
CA ARG A 311 11.11 12.81 11.79
C ARG A 311 11.79 11.55 12.36
N MET A 312 13.03 11.33 11.96
CA MET A 312 13.83 10.23 12.49
C MET A 312 14.15 10.49 13.96
N PRO A 313 14.21 9.46 14.82
CA PRO A 313 14.66 9.61 16.20
C PRO A 313 16.10 10.13 16.23
N SER A 314 16.51 10.74 17.37
CA SER A 314 17.85 11.31 17.56
C SER A 314 18.96 10.27 17.45
N GLU A 315 18.68 9.04 17.86
CA GLU A 315 19.47 7.87 17.55
C GLU A 315 18.73 7.18 16.39
N ILE A 316 19.37 7.11 15.22
CA ILE A 316 18.74 6.53 14.05
C ILE A 316 18.37 5.08 14.31
N ALA A 317 17.09 4.81 14.21
CA ALA A 317 16.56 3.47 14.33
C ALA A 317 17.18 2.59 13.25
N LYS A 318 17.75 1.48 13.67
CA LYS A 318 18.45 0.57 12.75
C LYS A 318 17.51 -0.37 12.02
N GLY A 319 16.28 -0.53 12.51
CA GLY A 319 15.43 -1.62 12.06
C GLY A 319 16.16 -2.95 12.30
N LYS A 320 16.07 -3.87 11.34
CA LYS A 320 16.88 -5.08 11.32
C LYS A 320 18.05 -4.94 10.34
N ARG A 321 17.78 -4.42 9.14
CA ARG A 321 18.79 -4.27 8.10
C ARG A 321 18.42 -3.19 7.09
N VAL A 322 19.28 -2.20 6.91
CA VAL A 322 19.28 -1.31 5.74
C VAL A 322 20.69 -1.36 5.18
N ASP A 323 20.95 -2.27 4.25
CA ASP A 323 22.32 -2.53 3.76
C ASP A 323 22.32 -3.43 2.52
N GLY A 324 23.45 -3.46 1.80
CA GLY A 324 23.61 -4.29 0.61
C GLY A 324 22.73 -3.80 -0.55
N ASN A 325 22.60 -2.49 -0.72
CA ASN A 325 21.92 -1.84 -1.83
C ASN A 325 22.93 -1.28 -2.85
N LEU A 326 22.46 -0.92 -4.03
CA LEU A 326 23.25 -0.21 -5.03
C LEU A 326 22.68 1.20 -5.21
N PHE A 327 23.59 2.21 -5.14
CA PHE A 327 23.26 3.60 -5.41
C PHE A 327 23.81 4.03 -6.78
N PHE A 328 22.96 4.65 -7.58
CA PHE A 328 23.31 5.26 -8.86
C PHE A 328 22.63 6.64 -8.96
N THR A 329 23.08 7.55 -8.12
CA THR A 329 22.39 8.84 -7.92
C THR A 329 22.98 9.99 -8.71
N GLY A 330 24.15 9.79 -9.33
CA GLY A 330 24.92 10.89 -9.93
C GLY A 330 25.54 11.87 -8.92
N ILE A 331 25.37 11.62 -7.61
CA ILE A 331 25.94 12.42 -6.53
C ILE A 331 27.00 11.56 -5.84
N PRO A 332 28.29 11.98 -5.83
CA PRO A 332 29.34 11.25 -5.14
C PRO A 332 29.04 11.08 -3.64
N ASP A 333 29.54 9.99 -3.09
CA ASP A 333 29.50 9.68 -1.65
C ASP A 333 28.06 9.70 -1.07
N THR A 334 27.07 9.32 -1.86
CA THR A 334 25.66 9.31 -1.41
C THR A 334 25.46 8.36 -0.24
N LYS A 335 26.01 7.14 -0.30
CA LYS A 335 25.87 6.16 0.77
C LYS A 335 26.58 6.56 2.07
N GLU A 336 27.70 7.28 1.98
CA GLU A 336 28.49 7.71 3.14
C GLU A 336 27.68 8.53 4.15
N ARG A 337 26.62 9.20 3.68
CA ARG A 337 25.69 9.93 4.54
C ARG A 337 24.97 9.03 5.54
N PHE A 338 24.85 7.73 5.24
CA PHE A 338 24.08 6.76 6.01
C PHE A 338 24.97 5.80 6.79
N VAL A 339 26.22 5.60 6.35
CA VAL A 339 27.20 4.72 7.01
C VAL A 339 27.44 5.11 8.47
N GLN A 340 27.49 6.41 8.78
CA GLN A 340 27.62 6.89 10.16
C GLN A 340 26.47 6.43 11.09
N PHE A 341 25.33 6.04 10.53
CA PHE A 341 24.16 5.53 11.24
C PHE A 341 24.09 4.00 11.24
N GLY A 342 25.07 3.35 10.65
CA GLY A 342 25.13 1.89 10.49
C GLY A 342 24.25 1.35 9.38
N TRP A 343 23.79 2.21 8.47
CA TRP A 343 23.09 1.82 7.24
C TRP A 343 24.05 1.79 6.07
N ASP A 344 23.73 0.99 5.06
CA ASP A 344 24.44 0.94 3.76
C ASP A 344 25.97 0.76 3.86
N VAL A 345 26.44 0.09 4.92
CA VAL A 345 27.87 -0.15 5.16
C VAL A 345 28.48 -0.99 4.03
N THR A 346 27.76 -2.04 3.60
CA THR A 346 28.19 -2.92 2.50
C THR A 346 27.55 -2.58 1.16
N SER A 347 26.71 -1.55 1.12
CA SER A 347 26.11 -1.05 -0.13
C SER A 347 27.18 -0.49 -1.07
N VAL A 348 26.89 -0.45 -2.36
CA VAL A 348 27.84 0.00 -3.39
C VAL A 348 27.32 1.23 -4.12
N GLU A 349 28.25 2.10 -4.55
CA GLU A 349 27.95 3.20 -5.49
C GLU A 349 28.55 2.83 -6.85
N ALA A 350 27.69 2.49 -7.82
CA ALA A 350 28.16 2.05 -9.13
C ALA A 350 27.04 2.19 -10.18
N ASP A 351 27.44 2.20 -11.45
CA ASP A 351 26.50 2.09 -12.57
C ASP A 351 25.89 0.68 -12.58
N PRO A 352 24.56 0.55 -12.49
CA PRO A 352 23.87 -0.74 -12.55
C PRO A 352 23.93 -1.42 -13.91
N LEU A 353 24.45 -0.77 -14.94
CA LEU A 353 24.56 -1.27 -16.32
C LEU A 353 23.19 -1.73 -16.87
N PHE A 354 22.19 -0.87 -16.78
CA PHE A 354 20.89 -1.14 -17.38
C PHE A 354 20.98 -1.39 -18.88
N VAL A 355 20.07 -2.19 -19.42
CA VAL A 355 20.02 -2.54 -20.85
C VAL A 355 19.65 -1.33 -21.69
N ASP A 356 18.48 -0.74 -21.42
CA ASP A 356 18.02 0.50 -22.06
C ASP A 356 16.99 1.23 -21.18
N PRO A 357 17.44 1.96 -20.16
CA PRO A 357 16.53 2.64 -19.24
C PRO A 357 15.76 3.79 -19.89
N THR A 358 16.21 4.29 -21.05
CA THR A 358 15.51 5.36 -21.80
C THR A 358 14.28 4.84 -22.49
N ASP A 359 14.29 3.56 -22.86
CA ASP A 359 13.14 2.86 -23.47
C ASP A 359 12.42 1.95 -22.45
N GLY A 360 12.71 2.15 -21.15
CA GLY A 360 12.03 1.46 -20.04
C GLY A 360 12.59 0.09 -19.69
N ASP A 361 13.69 -0.35 -20.30
CA ASP A 361 14.34 -1.64 -19.98
C ASP A 361 15.38 -1.46 -18.86
N PHE A 362 14.91 -1.63 -17.63
CA PHE A 362 15.73 -1.56 -16.42
C PHE A 362 16.39 -2.88 -16.03
N ARG A 363 16.36 -3.89 -16.88
CA ARG A 363 17.14 -5.10 -16.63
C ARG A 363 18.63 -4.77 -16.63
N VAL A 364 19.37 -5.41 -15.73
CA VAL A 364 20.82 -5.22 -15.66
C VAL A 364 21.56 -6.23 -16.54
N ARG A 365 22.66 -5.78 -17.19
CA ARG A 365 23.50 -6.64 -18.03
C ARG A 365 24.38 -7.56 -17.19
N LYS A 366 24.89 -8.62 -17.81
CA LYS A 366 25.91 -9.47 -17.24
C LYS A 366 27.13 -8.64 -16.82
N GLY A 367 27.62 -8.86 -15.62
CA GLY A 367 28.74 -8.10 -15.02
C GLY A 367 28.30 -6.81 -14.32
N SER A 368 27.02 -6.58 -14.19
CA SER A 368 26.50 -5.50 -13.36
C SER A 368 26.85 -5.72 -11.89
N PRO A 369 27.34 -4.69 -11.17
CA PRO A 369 27.56 -4.76 -9.73
C PRO A 369 26.28 -5.00 -8.92
N ALA A 370 25.10 -4.77 -9.51
CA ALA A 370 23.83 -5.11 -8.88
C ALA A 370 23.67 -6.62 -8.64
N LEU A 371 24.27 -7.45 -9.50
CA LEU A 371 24.24 -8.91 -9.34
C LEU A 371 25.05 -9.36 -8.12
N ASP A 372 26.11 -8.64 -7.77
CA ASP A 372 26.99 -8.95 -6.65
C ASP A 372 26.32 -8.67 -5.29
N ILE A 373 25.36 -7.75 -5.24
CA ILE A 373 24.58 -7.48 -4.03
C ILE A 373 23.34 -8.40 -3.90
N GLY A 374 23.14 -9.32 -4.85
CA GLY A 374 22.03 -10.26 -4.86
C GLY A 374 20.78 -9.77 -5.62
N PHE A 375 20.90 -8.68 -6.38
CA PHE A 375 19.82 -8.25 -7.28
C PHE A 375 19.63 -9.26 -8.41
N VAL A 376 18.37 -9.51 -8.78
CA VAL A 376 17.96 -10.42 -9.86
C VAL A 376 17.02 -9.68 -10.80
N ASN A 377 17.25 -9.80 -12.10
CA ASN A 377 16.31 -9.24 -13.09
C ASN A 377 14.91 -9.84 -12.91
N PHE A 378 13.91 -9.00 -13.02
CA PHE A 378 12.50 -9.37 -12.95
C PHE A 378 11.74 -8.87 -14.19
N PRO A 379 10.57 -9.45 -14.51
CA PRO A 379 9.76 -9.07 -15.67
C PRO A 379 9.38 -7.59 -15.71
#